data_0b538a55fe04baa49cf17e72bd8c4c7a
#
_entry.id   0b538a55fe04baa49cf17e72bd8c4c7a
#
_cell.length_a   1.000
_cell.length_b   1.000
_cell.length_c   1.000
_cell.angle_alpha   90.00
_cell.angle_beta   90.00
_cell.angle_gamma   90.00
#
_symmetry.space_group_name_H-M   'P 1'
#
loop_
_entity.id
_entity.type
_entity.pdbx_description
1 polymer ?
#
loop_
_entity_poly.entity_id
_entity_poly.type
_entity_poly.pdbx_seq_one_letter_code
_entity_poly.pdbx_strand_id
1 'polypeptide(L)'
;MLPEYLSQVKKLVKDKMLKSISNSNKIEEAMAYSALADSKMIRAGLVFASSETNKNISKESIITLCSAVELMHTYSLIHDDLPCMDDDNLRRNQPSNHIKYGEANAVLAGDALQALAYEIIVNDNFLSSDDKVNAINLLSKACGKNGMVFGQYLDIENENNQSIDIKKLDDIHNLKTGKLIECAVMLGQIGSSLESESLNALRDFSSKIGLAFQITDDILDVTQIESILGKNKNSDAKNNKLTYIDIIGLGEAKLKANKLTDLALNSLNPVSYTHLTLPTILLV
;
A
#
# COMPACT_ATOMS: atom_id res chain seq x y z
N MET A 1 13.31 9.65 -15.83
CA MET A 1 13.32 10.11 -14.41
C MET A 1 12.45 9.23 -13.50
N LEU A 2 11.13 9.10 -13.69
CA LEU A 2 10.29 8.29 -12.79
C LEU A 2 10.68 6.81 -12.71
N PRO A 3 10.86 6.08 -13.84
CA PRO A 3 11.26 4.68 -13.79
C PRO A 3 12.60 4.45 -13.07
N GLU A 4 13.54 5.36 -13.24
CA GLU A 4 14.86 5.27 -12.61
C GLU A 4 14.78 5.50 -11.09
N TYR A 5 14.04 6.53 -10.64
CA TYR A 5 13.81 6.81 -9.24
C TYR A 5 13.18 5.61 -8.51
N LEU A 6 12.08 5.09 -9.05
CA LEU A 6 11.42 3.92 -8.46
C LEU A 6 12.30 2.66 -8.51
N SER A 7 13.08 2.49 -9.57
CA SER A 7 14.02 1.37 -9.68
C SER A 7 15.08 1.40 -8.57
N GLN A 8 15.62 2.59 -8.26
CA GLN A 8 16.57 2.75 -7.15
C GLN A 8 15.93 2.44 -5.80
N VAL A 9 14.72 2.98 -5.53
CA VAL A 9 13.98 2.71 -4.29
C VAL A 9 13.70 1.21 -4.15
N LYS A 10 13.18 0.57 -5.22
CA LYS A 10 12.91 -0.88 -5.25
C LYS A 10 14.13 -1.71 -4.90
N LYS A 11 15.29 -1.40 -5.49
CA LYS A 11 16.53 -2.12 -5.20
C LYS A 11 16.91 -2.03 -3.73
N LEU A 12 16.95 -0.81 -3.16
CA LEU A 12 17.32 -0.59 -1.76
C LEU A 12 16.38 -1.30 -0.79
N VAL A 13 15.07 -1.23 -1.07
CA VAL A 13 14.03 -1.87 -0.24
C VAL A 13 14.12 -3.40 -0.33
N LYS A 14 14.27 -3.97 -1.54
CA LYS A 14 14.46 -5.42 -1.72
C LYS A 14 15.71 -5.94 -1.02
N ASP A 15 16.82 -5.22 -1.11
CA ASP A 15 18.07 -5.58 -0.43
C ASP A 15 17.89 -5.57 1.12
N LYS A 16 17.17 -4.60 1.66
CA LYS A 16 16.86 -4.53 3.10
C LYS A 16 15.95 -5.67 3.52
N MET A 17 14.85 -5.91 2.79
CA MET A 17 13.90 -7.00 3.10
C MET A 17 14.58 -8.36 3.02
N LEU A 18 15.39 -8.62 1.99
CA LEU A 18 16.12 -9.88 1.85
C LEU A 18 17.04 -10.15 3.04
N LYS A 19 17.76 -9.13 3.51
CA LYS A 19 18.62 -9.25 4.69
C LYS A 19 17.82 -9.49 5.97
N SER A 20 16.62 -8.92 6.08
CA SER A 20 15.78 -9.05 7.27
C SER A 20 15.03 -10.39 7.34
N ILE A 21 14.65 -10.97 6.18
CA ILE A 21 13.92 -12.25 6.12
C ILE A 21 14.85 -13.45 6.28
N SER A 22 16.11 -13.37 5.86
CA SER A 22 17.14 -14.44 5.89
C SER A 22 16.96 -15.54 4.85
N ASN A 23 15.85 -16.26 4.77
CA ASN A 23 15.56 -17.37 3.84
C ASN A 23 16.23 -18.70 4.24
N SER A 24 16.17 -19.06 5.53
CA SER A 24 16.82 -20.27 6.10
C SER A 24 15.84 -21.42 6.38
N ASN A 25 14.53 -21.17 6.29
CA ASN A 25 13.47 -22.17 6.53
C ASN A 25 12.24 -21.90 5.64
N LYS A 26 11.29 -22.85 5.61
CA LYS A 26 10.10 -22.76 4.73
C LYS A 26 9.22 -21.54 4.96
N ILE A 27 9.13 -21.03 6.19
CA ILE A 27 8.35 -19.80 6.47
C ILE A 27 9.07 -18.61 5.87
N GLU A 28 10.38 -18.48 6.07
CA GLU A 28 11.17 -17.42 5.47
C GLU A 28 11.19 -17.51 3.94
N GLU A 29 11.21 -18.72 3.35
CA GLU A 29 11.05 -18.92 1.90
C GLU A 29 9.69 -18.38 1.41
N ALA A 30 8.59 -18.68 2.13
CA ALA A 30 7.26 -18.20 1.79
C ALA A 30 7.14 -16.67 1.96
N MET A 31 7.73 -16.09 3.02
CA MET A 31 7.83 -14.64 3.21
C MET A 31 8.60 -13.98 2.05
N ALA A 32 9.81 -14.47 1.76
CA ALA A 32 10.66 -13.94 0.71
C ALA A 32 10.01 -14.04 -0.68
N TYR A 33 9.34 -15.13 -0.99
CA TYR A 33 8.63 -15.35 -2.24
C TYR A 33 7.65 -14.22 -2.56
N SER A 34 6.84 -13.80 -1.59
CA SER A 34 5.86 -12.73 -1.78
C SER A 34 6.48 -11.34 -1.63
N ALA A 35 7.37 -11.12 -0.65
CA ALA A 35 7.94 -9.81 -0.36
C ALA A 35 8.93 -9.34 -1.45
N LEU A 36 9.67 -10.26 -2.07
CA LEU A 36 10.65 -9.93 -3.10
C LEU A 36 10.11 -10.06 -4.53
N ALA A 37 8.85 -10.49 -4.70
CA ALA A 37 8.18 -10.55 -6.00
C ALA A 37 8.23 -9.19 -6.73
N ASP A 38 8.14 -9.22 -8.05
CA ASP A 38 8.14 -7.95 -8.80
C ASP A 38 6.86 -7.17 -8.54
N SER A 39 7.04 -5.90 -8.16
CA SER A 39 5.94 -4.99 -7.81
C SER A 39 6.32 -3.55 -8.07
N LYS A 40 5.34 -2.68 -8.16
CA LYS A 40 5.60 -1.23 -8.34
C LYS A 40 6.21 -0.58 -7.09
N MET A 41 6.03 -1.15 -5.89
CA MET A 41 6.47 -0.62 -4.59
C MET A 41 6.07 0.85 -4.37
N ILE A 42 4.81 1.15 -4.67
CA ILE A 42 4.29 2.53 -4.64
C ILE A 42 4.36 3.12 -3.22
N ARG A 43 4.08 2.31 -2.20
CA ARG A 43 4.09 2.77 -0.80
C ARG A 43 5.51 3.13 -0.36
N ALA A 44 6.50 2.30 -0.70
CA ALA A 44 7.90 2.64 -0.48
C ALA A 44 8.30 3.91 -1.25
N GLY A 45 7.84 4.05 -2.49
CA GLY A 45 8.05 5.27 -3.30
C GLY A 45 7.48 6.53 -2.62
N LEU A 46 6.30 6.43 -1.99
CA LEU A 46 5.67 7.53 -1.25
C LEU A 46 6.44 7.89 0.04
N VAL A 47 6.89 6.89 0.82
CA VAL A 47 7.77 7.15 1.98
C VAL A 47 9.00 7.91 1.54
N PHE A 48 9.68 7.41 0.50
CA PHE A 48 10.93 7.99 0.01
C PHE A 48 10.71 9.40 -0.54
N ALA A 49 9.70 9.62 -1.38
CA ALA A 49 9.38 10.93 -1.94
C ALA A 49 8.99 11.95 -0.86
N SER A 50 8.17 11.54 0.13
CA SER A 50 7.81 12.40 1.25
C SER A 50 9.04 12.77 2.08
N SER A 51 9.96 11.84 2.29
CA SER A 51 11.17 12.09 3.09
C SER A 51 12.12 13.14 2.51
N GLU A 52 12.00 13.50 1.23
CA GLU A 52 12.84 14.53 0.61
C GLU A 52 12.66 15.92 1.25
N THR A 53 11.49 16.16 1.85
CA THR A 53 11.22 17.39 2.62
C THR A 53 11.68 17.29 4.08
N ASN A 54 12.11 16.11 4.53
CA ASN A 54 12.53 15.84 5.90
C ASN A 54 14.07 15.75 6.00
N LYS A 55 14.70 16.78 6.53
CA LYS A 55 16.15 16.86 6.69
C LYS A 55 16.68 16.13 7.94
N ASN A 56 15.81 15.65 8.81
CA ASN A 56 16.16 15.10 10.12
C ASN A 56 16.27 13.58 10.13
N ILE A 57 15.91 12.92 9.03
CA ILE A 57 15.91 11.45 8.95
C ILE A 57 17.07 10.93 8.08
N SER A 58 17.73 9.88 8.53
CA SER A 58 18.80 9.22 7.77
C SER A 58 18.26 8.43 6.58
N LYS A 59 19.08 8.24 5.54
CA LYS A 59 18.72 7.41 4.38
C LYS A 59 18.47 5.96 4.79
N GLU A 60 19.21 5.44 5.76
CA GLU A 60 19.07 4.11 6.31
C GLU A 60 17.71 3.91 6.97
N SER A 61 17.29 4.88 7.77
CA SER A 61 15.96 4.87 8.41
C SER A 61 14.83 5.01 7.39
N ILE A 62 15.00 5.82 6.35
CA ILE A 62 14.03 5.91 5.25
C ILE A 62 13.84 4.53 4.59
N ILE A 63 14.94 3.81 4.29
CA ILE A 63 14.89 2.46 3.71
C ILE A 63 14.22 1.48 4.68
N THR A 64 14.46 1.58 5.98
CA THR A 64 13.79 0.78 7.01
C THR A 64 12.27 1.02 6.99
N LEU A 65 11.83 2.28 6.97
CA LEU A 65 10.40 2.64 6.93
C LEU A 65 9.73 2.23 5.62
N CYS A 66 10.42 2.38 4.48
CA CYS A 66 9.99 1.86 3.18
C CYS A 66 9.78 0.34 3.23
N SER A 67 10.72 -0.38 3.82
CA SER A 67 10.63 -1.84 3.94
C SER A 67 9.49 -2.26 4.86
N ALA A 68 9.31 -1.58 6.00
CA ALA A 68 8.24 -1.87 6.95
C ALA A 68 6.85 -1.74 6.32
N VAL A 69 6.59 -0.67 5.57
CA VAL A 69 5.29 -0.47 4.91
C VAL A 69 5.04 -1.48 3.79
N GLU A 70 6.06 -1.90 3.05
CA GLU A 70 5.93 -2.94 2.01
C GLU A 70 5.77 -4.34 2.62
N LEU A 71 6.40 -4.65 3.75
CA LEU A 71 6.16 -5.90 4.49
C LEU A 71 4.71 -5.97 4.98
N MET A 72 4.17 -4.87 5.54
CA MET A 72 2.76 -4.75 5.91
C MET A 72 1.81 -4.93 4.72
N HIS A 73 2.13 -4.31 3.59
CA HIS A 73 1.34 -4.50 2.38
C HIS A 73 1.43 -5.94 1.87
N THR A 74 2.60 -6.56 1.97
CA THR A 74 2.78 -7.94 1.49
C THR A 74 2.00 -8.94 2.33
N TYR A 75 1.99 -8.81 3.67
CA TYR A 75 1.18 -9.70 4.50
C TYR A 75 -0.29 -9.59 4.14
N SER A 76 -0.81 -8.37 3.95
CA SER A 76 -2.22 -8.19 3.60
C SER A 76 -2.57 -8.89 2.29
N LEU A 77 -1.71 -8.81 1.26
CA LEU A 77 -1.93 -9.51 0.00
C LEU A 77 -1.89 -11.04 0.15
N ILE A 78 -0.98 -11.57 0.99
CA ILE A 78 -0.93 -13.04 1.25
C ILE A 78 -2.23 -13.50 1.89
N HIS A 79 -2.76 -12.75 2.87
CA HIS A 79 -3.99 -13.10 3.55
C HIS A 79 -5.22 -12.87 2.68
N ASP A 80 -5.25 -11.79 1.88
CA ASP A 80 -6.33 -11.53 0.93
C ASP A 80 -6.46 -12.66 -0.11
N ASP A 81 -5.35 -13.25 -0.55
CA ASP A 81 -5.35 -14.34 -1.55
C ASP A 81 -5.87 -15.69 -1.00
N LEU A 82 -6.03 -15.86 0.33
CA LEU A 82 -6.43 -17.14 0.93
C LEU A 82 -7.84 -17.58 0.46
N PRO A 83 -8.13 -18.92 0.44
CA PRO A 83 -9.43 -19.44 0.04
C PRO A 83 -10.61 -18.96 0.89
N CYS A 84 -10.36 -18.54 2.14
CA CYS A 84 -11.38 -17.96 3.01
C CYS A 84 -11.57 -16.45 2.83
N MET A 85 -10.85 -15.84 1.88
CA MET A 85 -10.86 -14.43 1.54
C MET A 85 -11.21 -14.29 0.04
N ASP A 86 -10.33 -13.71 -0.78
CA ASP A 86 -10.58 -13.48 -2.21
C ASP A 86 -10.39 -14.73 -3.08
N ASP A 87 -9.79 -15.82 -2.57
CA ASP A 87 -9.49 -17.10 -3.26
C ASP A 87 -8.75 -16.88 -4.59
N ASP A 88 -7.74 -16.02 -4.55
CA ASP A 88 -6.94 -15.69 -5.74
C ASP A 88 -5.78 -16.66 -5.93
N ASN A 89 -5.77 -17.37 -7.06
CA ASN A 89 -4.73 -18.35 -7.39
C ASN A 89 -3.44 -17.70 -7.93
N LEU A 90 -3.51 -16.46 -8.39
CA LEU A 90 -2.40 -15.72 -8.99
C LEU A 90 -2.21 -14.35 -8.34
N ARG A 91 -0.96 -14.01 -8.02
CA ARG A 91 -0.55 -12.69 -7.57
C ARG A 91 0.74 -12.26 -8.26
N ARG A 92 0.76 -11.08 -8.89
CA ARG A 92 1.96 -10.56 -9.60
C ARG A 92 2.50 -11.55 -10.66
N ASN A 93 1.60 -12.15 -11.44
CA ASN A 93 1.88 -13.16 -12.48
C ASN A 93 2.55 -14.45 -11.98
N GLN A 94 2.43 -14.78 -10.70
CA GLN A 94 2.91 -16.06 -10.14
C GLN A 94 1.82 -16.67 -9.24
N PRO A 95 1.88 -17.97 -8.95
CA PRO A 95 0.98 -18.60 -7.99
C PRO A 95 0.97 -17.82 -6.67
N SER A 96 -0.21 -17.61 -6.10
CA SER A 96 -0.34 -16.99 -4.77
C SER A 96 0.36 -17.86 -3.71
N ASN A 97 0.62 -17.26 -2.54
CA ASN A 97 1.43 -17.92 -1.51
C ASN A 97 0.81 -19.25 -1.04
N HIS A 98 -0.52 -19.27 -0.83
CA HIS A 98 -1.22 -20.48 -0.39
C HIS A 98 -1.22 -21.60 -1.43
N ILE A 99 -1.20 -21.27 -2.72
CA ILE A 99 -1.09 -22.26 -3.80
C ILE A 99 0.31 -22.89 -3.80
N LYS A 100 1.35 -22.10 -3.56
CA LYS A 100 2.73 -22.59 -3.63
C LYS A 100 3.20 -23.28 -2.35
N TYR A 101 2.81 -22.79 -1.19
CA TYR A 101 3.33 -23.26 0.11
C TYR A 101 2.27 -23.92 1.00
N GLY A 102 0.98 -23.87 0.60
CA GLY A 102 -0.15 -24.33 1.38
C GLY A 102 -0.69 -23.25 2.31
N GLU A 103 -1.99 -23.34 2.68
CA GLU A 103 -2.72 -22.34 3.43
C GLU A 103 -2.09 -22.02 4.79
N ALA A 104 -1.72 -23.05 5.58
CA ALA A 104 -1.12 -22.85 6.90
C ALA A 104 0.20 -22.06 6.82
N ASN A 105 1.05 -22.36 5.83
CA ASN A 105 2.30 -21.61 5.65
C ASN A 105 2.04 -20.19 5.15
N ALA A 106 1.01 -19.97 4.33
CA ALA A 106 0.64 -18.62 3.89
C ALA A 106 0.14 -17.76 5.06
N VAL A 107 -0.72 -18.31 5.94
CA VAL A 107 -1.15 -17.61 7.17
C VAL A 107 0.05 -17.24 8.02
N LEU A 108 0.92 -18.21 8.33
CA LEU A 108 2.10 -17.98 9.17
C LEU A 108 3.12 -17.01 8.52
N ALA A 109 3.28 -17.05 7.20
CA ALA A 109 4.14 -16.11 6.49
C ALA A 109 3.60 -14.67 6.58
N GLY A 110 2.28 -14.47 6.47
CA GLY A 110 1.64 -13.17 6.67
C GLY A 110 1.84 -12.66 8.09
N ASP A 111 1.59 -13.50 9.12
CA ASP A 111 1.79 -13.14 10.53
C ASP A 111 3.25 -12.74 10.80
N ALA A 112 4.20 -13.53 10.28
CA ALA A 112 5.61 -13.26 10.45
C ALA A 112 6.06 -11.97 9.75
N LEU A 113 5.54 -11.66 8.55
CA LEU A 113 5.83 -10.40 7.86
C LEU A 113 5.31 -9.19 8.62
N GLN A 114 4.12 -9.30 9.24
CA GLN A 114 3.57 -8.23 10.07
C GLN A 114 4.45 -7.98 11.30
N ALA A 115 4.88 -9.03 12.00
CA ALA A 115 5.78 -8.94 13.14
C ALA A 115 7.15 -8.34 12.73
N LEU A 116 7.72 -8.81 11.61
CA LEU A 116 8.98 -8.34 11.07
C LEU A 116 8.96 -6.84 10.71
N ALA A 117 7.82 -6.33 10.22
CA ALA A 117 7.69 -4.92 9.91
C ALA A 117 7.91 -4.03 11.14
N TYR A 118 7.44 -4.43 12.31
CA TYR A 118 7.72 -3.71 13.56
C TYR A 118 9.15 -3.97 14.07
N GLU A 119 9.63 -5.19 13.97
CA GLU A 119 10.96 -5.57 14.40
C GLU A 119 12.04 -4.74 13.71
N ILE A 120 11.97 -4.56 12.39
CA ILE A 120 12.99 -3.77 11.67
C ILE A 120 12.97 -2.29 12.06
N ILE A 121 11.81 -1.71 12.45
CA ILE A 121 11.73 -0.34 12.97
C ILE A 121 12.40 -0.26 14.36
N VAL A 122 12.10 -1.21 15.25
CA VAL A 122 12.71 -1.25 16.61
C VAL A 122 14.22 -1.39 16.53
N ASN A 123 14.72 -2.20 15.61
CA ASN A 123 16.15 -2.48 15.42
C ASN A 123 16.88 -1.45 14.55
N ASP A 124 16.22 -0.39 14.09
CA ASP A 124 16.89 0.70 13.36
C ASP A 124 17.82 1.47 14.31
N ASN A 125 19.09 1.64 13.90
CA ASN A 125 20.12 2.26 14.75
C ASN A 125 20.15 3.79 14.65
N PHE A 126 19.41 4.38 13.72
CA PHE A 126 19.47 5.80 13.40
C PHE A 126 18.19 6.55 13.80
N LEU A 127 17.07 5.85 14.03
CA LEU A 127 15.85 6.43 14.60
C LEU A 127 16.01 6.60 16.11
N SER A 128 15.56 7.74 16.64
CA SER A 128 15.41 7.94 18.08
C SER A 128 14.32 7.01 18.65
N SER A 129 14.32 6.79 19.96
CA SER A 129 13.28 5.97 20.62
C SER A 129 11.89 6.54 20.38
N ASP A 130 11.73 7.85 20.40
CA ASP A 130 10.45 8.52 20.15
C ASP A 130 10.01 8.35 18.69
N ASP A 131 10.93 8.45 17.73
CA ASP A 131 10.64 8.25 16.31
C ASP A 131 10.23 6.81 16.01
N LYS A 132 10.87 5.81 16.65
CA LYS A 132 10.45 4.41 16.57
C LYS A 132 9.03 4.21 17.08
N VAL A 133 8.71 4.76 18.25
CA VAL A 133 7.35 4.69 18.81
C VAL A 133 6.33 5.37 17.90
N ASN A 134 6.67 6.54 17.35
CA ASN A 134 5.81 7.26 16.42
C ASN A 134 5.59 6.47 15.11
N ALA A 135 6.64 5.89 14.53
CA ALA A 135 6.53 5.08 13.32
C ALA A 135 5.67 3.83 13.56
N ILE A 136 5.87 3.11 14.66
CA ILE A 136 5.06 1.95 15.04
C ILE A 136 3.61 2.35 15.27
N ASN A 137 3.34 3.47 15.95
CA ASN A 137 1.98 3.98 16.17
C ASN A 137 1.26 4.34 14.86
N LEU A 138 1.95 4.99 13.91
CA LEU A 138 1.40 5.26 12.58
C LEU A 138 1.05 3.97 11.85
N LEU A 139 1.98 3.04 11.78
CA LEU A 139 1.82 1.79 11.03
C LEU A 139 0.75 0.89 11.65
N SER A 140 0.74 0.74 12.97
CA SER A 140 -0.27 -0.08 13.68
C SER A 140 -1.68 0.48 13.57
N LYS A 141 -1.85 1.81 13.62
CA LYS A 141 -3.15 2.45 13.40
C LYS A 141 -3.64 2.29 11.97
N ALA A 142 -2.75 2.45 11.00
CA ALA A 142 -3.10 2.32 9.58
C ALA A 142 -3.49 0.89 9.20
N CYS A 143 -2.83 -0.13 9.79
CA CYS A 143 -3.09 -1.54 9.47
C CYS A 143 -4.16 -2.20 10.34
N GLY A 144 -4.41 -1.67 11.55
CA GLY A 144 -5.20 -2.33 12.58
C GLY A 144 -6.71 -2.18 12.43
N LYS A 145 -7.40 -2.36 13.59
CA LYS A 145 -8.87 -2.41 13.74
C LYS A 145 -9.64 -1.14 13.30
N ASN A 146 -8.96 -0.05 13.06
CA ASN A 146 -9.54 1.22 12.59
C ASN A 146 -8.94 1.66 11.25
N GLY A 147 -8.23 0.76 10.57
CA GLY A 147 -7.54 0.99 9.30
C GLY A 147 -7.78 -0.15 8.32
N MET A 148 -6.70 -0.65 7.71
CA MET A 148 -6.74 -1.62 6.61
C MET A 148 -7.53 -2.90 6.95
N VAL A 149 -7.32 -3.50 8.14
CA VAL A 149 -8.06 -4.71 8.56
C VAL A 149 -9.55 -4.43 8.69
N PHE A 150 -9.94 -3.28 9.23
CA PHE A 150 -11.35 -2.90 9.31
C PHE A 150 -11.93 -2.62 7.92
N GLY A 151 -11.14 -2.02 7.02
CA GLY A 151 -11.53 -1.83 5.62
C GLY A 151 -11.76 -3.17 4.91
N GLN A 152 -10.88 -4.15 5.12
CA GLN A 152 -11.04 -5.50 4.59
C GLN A 152 -12.29 -6.21 5.15
N TYR A 153 -12.54 -6.08 6.45
CA TYR A 153 -13.77 -6.59 7.07
C TYR A 153 -15.02 -5.99 6.41
N LEU A 154 -15.05 -4.67 6.19
CA LEU A 154 -16.18 -4.01 5.53
C LEU A 154 -16.32 -4.43 4.06
N ASP A 155 -15.22 -4.68 3.38
CA ASP A 155 -15.22 -5.16 2.00
C ASP A 155 -15.91 -6.53 1.89
N ILE A 156 -15.54 -7.48 2.75
CA ILE A 156 -16.16 -8.81 2.84
C ILE A 156 -17.63 -8.73 3.27
N GLU A 157 -17.96 -7.94 4.30
CA GLU A 157 -19.34 -7.75 4.77
C GLU A 157 -20.28 -7.20 3.69
N ASN A 158 -19.74 -6.51 2.70
CA ASN A 158 -20.50 -5.92 1.62
C ASN A 158 -20.39 -6.69 0.29
N GLU A 159 -19.75 -7.86 0.27
CA GLU A 159 -19.88 -8.78 -0.85
C GLU A 159 -21.37 -9.15 -1.07
N ASN A 160 -21.78 -9.26 -2.32
CA ASN A 160 -23.18 -9.50 -2.72
C ASN A 160 -24.19 -8.39 -2.31
N ASN A 161 -23.75 -7.26 -1.75
CA ASN A 161 -24.62 -6.15 -1.40
C ASN A 161 -24.74 -5.16 -2.58
N GLN A 162 -25.80 -5.30 -3.38
CA GLN A 162 -26.05 -4.46 -4.56
C GLN A 162 -26.58 -3.04 -4.21
N SER A 163 -26.73 -2.69 -2.92
CA SER A 163 -27.31 -1.41 -2.48
C SER A 163 -26.29 -0.47 -1.80
N ILE A 164 -25.00 -0.72 -1.99
CA ILE A 164 -23.95 0.18 -1.49
C ILE A 164 -23.98 1.48 -2.29
N ASP A 165 -24.03 2.62 -1.59
CA ASP A 165 -23.83 3.92 -2.21
C ASP A 165 -22.33 4.27 -2.36
N ILE A 166 -22.07 5.28 -3.17
CA ILE A 166 -20.71 5.73 -3.47
C ILE A 166 -19.96 6.19 -2.21
N LYS A 167 -20.66 6.74 -1.22
CA LYS A 167 -20.04 7.20 0.03
C LYS A 167 -19.55 6.01 0.86
N LYS A 168 -20.35 4.96 0.95
CA LYS A 168 -19.95 3.74 1.65
C LYS A 168 -18.76 3.06 0.96
N LEU A 169 -18.75 3.06 -0.39
CA LEU A 169 -17.61 2.56 -1.17
C LEU A 169 -16.35 3.41 -0.93
N ASP A 170 -16.47 4.76 -0.95
CA ASP A 170 -15.37 5.68 -0.59
C ASP A 170 -14.81 5.35 0.80
N ASP A 171 -15.65 5.10 1.81
CA ASP A 171 -15.26 4.77 3.18
C ASP A 171 -14.49 3.44 3.24
N ILE A 172 -14.97 2.38 2.55
CA ILE A 172 -14.32 1.07 2.48
C ILE A 172 -12.91 1.22 1.86
N HIS A 173 -12.81 1.88 0.72
CA HIS A 173 -11.53 2.06 0.04
C HIS A 173 -10.55 2.96 0.79
N ASN A 174 -11.04 4.01 1.46
CA ASN A 174 -10.21 4.85 2.33
C ASN A 174 -9.61 4.04 3.47
N LEU A 175 -10.35 3.10 4.05
CA LEU A 175 -9.86 2.25 5.13
C LEU A 175 -8.93 1.15 4.58
N LYS A 176 -9.39 0.36 3.60
CA LYS A 176 -8.65 -0.79 3.08
C LYS A 176 -7.32 -0.38 2.41
N THR A 177 -7.34 0.68 1.63
CA THR A 177 -6.19 1.13 0.81
C THR A 177 -5.64 2.49 1.26
N GLY A 178 -6.51 3.47 1.48
CA GLY A 178 -6.13 4.85 1.76
C GLY A 178 -5.31 5.00 3.02
N LYS A 179 -5.66 4.30 4.11
CA LYS A 179 -4.93 4.41 5.39
C LYS A 179 -3.47 3.99 5.32
N LEU A 180 -3.14 2.95 4.55
CA LEU A 180 -1.74 2.54 4.38
C LEU A 180 -0.98 3.47 3.42
N ILE A 181 -1.66 4.11 2.47
CA ILE A 181 -1.09 5.17 1.62
C ILE A 181 -0.81 6.43 2.45
N GLU A 182 -1.75 6.86 3.29
CA GLU A 182 -1.55 7.97 4.24
C GLU A 182 -0.37 7.68 5.17
N CYS A 183 -0.34 6.48 5.74
CA CYS A 183 0.76 6.03 6.58
C CYS A 183 2.11 6.12 5.86
N ALA A 184 2.20 5.68 4.61
CA ALA A 184 3.42 5.73 3.83
C ALA A 184 3.95 7.17 3.69
N VAL A 185 3.08 8.11 3.31
CA VAL A 185 3.46 9.54 3.23
C VAL A 185 3.93 10.06 4.58
N MET A 186 3.21 9.76 5.67
CA MET A 186 3.54 10.25 7.00
C MET A 186 4.76 9.58 7.62
N LEU A 187 5.10 8.34 7.25
CA LEU A 187 6.35 7.69 7.67
C LEU A 187 7.59 8.44 7.14
N GLY A 188 7.53 9.02 5.94
CA GLY A 188 8.61 9.88 5.43
C GLY A 188 8.82 11.16 6.26
N GLN A 189 7.85 11.52 7.10
CA GLN A 189 7.90 12.71 7.95
C GLN A 189 8.22 12.42 9.42
N ILE A 190 8.64 11.19 9.75
CA ILE A 190 9.07 10.85 11.11
C ILE A 190 10.25 11.74 11.52
N GLY A 191 10.17 12.36 12.69
CA GLY A 191 11.19 13.27 13.22
C GLY A 191 11.31 14.60 12.46
N SER A 192 10.40 14.91 11.51
CA SER A 192 10.48 16.15 10.74
C SER A 192 10.15 17.38 11.59
N SER A 193 10.69 18.52 11.17
CA SER A 193 10.38 19.85 11.72
C SER A 193 9.35 20.62 10.88
N LEU A 194 8.60 19.94 10.02
CA LEU A 194 7.56 20.56 9.21
C LEU A 194 6.45 21.12 10.10
N GLU A 195 5.96 22.30 9.74
CA GLU A 195 4.81 22.92 10.40
C GLU A 195 3.52 22.13 10.19
N SER A 196 2.55 22.31 11.09
CA SER A 196 1.28 21.59 11.03
C SER A 196 0.51 21.80 9.72
N GLU A 197 0.64 22.95 9.09
CA GLU A 197 0.02 23.24 7.78
C GLU A 197 0.56 22.30 6.70
N SER A 198 1.89 22.16 6.59
CA SER A 198 2.53 21.26 5.64
C SER A 198 2.20 19.79 5.92
N LEU A 199 2.17 19.38 7.19
CA LEU A 199 1.78 18.02 7.57
C LEU A 199 0.30 17.72 7.21
N ASN A 200 -0.59 18.69 7.39
CA ASN A 200 -2.00 18.55 7.00
C ASN A 200 -2.16 18.51 5.47
N ALA A 201 -1.38 19.30 4.74
CA ALA A 201 -1.31 19.24 3.28
C ALA A 201 -0.89 17.86 2.76
N LEU A 202 0.11 17.23 3.40
CA LEU A 202 0.53 15.88 3.08
C LEU A 202 -0.54 14.82 3.37
N ARG A 203 -1.29 14.97 4.48
CA ARG A 203 -2.43 14.08 4.78
C ARG A 203 -3.56 14.24 3.77
N ASP A 204 -3.88 15.48 3.43
CA ASP A 204 -4.92 15.81 2.46
C ASP A 204 -4.55 15.27 1.05
N PHE A 205 -3.30 15.42 0.64
CA PHE A 205 -2.74 14.78 -0.55
C PHE A 205 -2.93 13.27 -0.53
N SER A 206 -2.45 12.61 0.54
CA SER A 206 -2.45 11.15 0.63
C SER A 206 -3.84 10.54 0.65
N SER A 207 -4.81 11.19 1.29
CA SER A 207 -6.21 10.77 1.29
C SER A 207 -6.82 10.78 -0.11
N LYS A 208 -6.60 11.87 -0.86
CA LYS A 208 -7.14 12.02 -2.22
C LYS A 208 -6.47 11.05 -3.20
N ILE A 209 -5.12 10.92 -3.12
CA ILE A 209 -4.40 10.03 -4.03
C ILE A 209 -4.69 8.56 -3.73
N GLY A 210 -4.93 8.20 -2.46
CA GLY A 210 -5.33 6.85 -2.07
C GLY A 210 -6.68 6.45 -2.68
N LEU A 211 -7.65 7.36 -2.67
CA LEU A 211 -8.95 7.13 -3.30
C LEU A 211 -8.86 7.10 -4.83
N ALA A 212 -8.09 8.03 -5.43
CA ALA A 212 -7.85 8.03 -6.88
C ALA A 212 -7.18 6.73 -7.34
N PHE A 213 -6.25 6.20 -6.53
CA PHE A 213 -5.58 4.92 -6.81
C PHE A 213 -6.58 3.78 -6.88
N GLN A 214 -7.51 3.67 -5.92
CA GLN A 214 -8.50 2.59 -5.92
C GLN A 214 -9.47 2.70 -7.10
N ILE A 215 -9.97 3.91 -7.41
CA ILE A 215 -10.83 4.13 -8.58
C ILE A 215 -10.10 3.71 -9.87
N THR A 216 -8.79 4.00 -9.95
CA THR A 216 -7.97 3.60 -11.10
C THR A 216 -7.77 2.09 -11.15
N ASP A 217 -7.61 1.41 -10.01
CA ASP A 217 -7.52 -0.06 -9.94
C ASP A 217 -8.81 -0.70 -10.49
N ASP A 218 -9.99 -0.22 -10.08
CA ASP A 218 -11.29 -0.66 -10.62
C ASP A 218 -11.39 -0.44 -12.15
N ILE A 219 -10.91 0.71 -12.64
CA ILE A 219 -10.89 1.00 -14.09
C ILE A 219 -9.98 0.01 -14.82
N LEU A 220 -8.81 -0.29 -14.28
CA LEU A 220 -7.85 -1.21 -14.88
C LEU A 220 -8.38 -2.64 -14.89
N ASP A 221 -9.09 -3.07 -13.85
CA ASP A 221 -9.64 -4.43 -13.75
C ASP A 221 -10.59 -4.75 -14.93
N VAL A 222 -11.33 -3.78 -15.43
CA VAL A 222 -12.23 -3.97 -16.59
C VAL A 222 -11.59 -3.62 -17.94
N THR A 223 -10.56 -2.76 -17.97
CA THR A 223 -10.02 -2.23 -19.25
C THR A 223 -8.73 -2.91 -19.69
N GLN A 224 -7.95 -3.50 -18.78
CA GLN A 224 -6.66 -4.10 -19.09
C GLN A 224 -6.78 -5.61 -19.38
N ILE A 225 -5.73 -6.15 -20.01
CA ILE A 225 -5.57 -7.59 -20.21
C ILE A 225 -4.88 -8.22 -18.99
N GLU A 226 -5.18 -9.48 -18.69
CA GLU A 226 -4.70 -10.20 -17.49
C GLU A 226 -3.18 -10.19 -17.32
N SER A 227 -2.42 -10.27 -18.40
CA SER A 227 -0.95 -10.24 -18.35
C SER A 227 -0.37 -8.92 -17.84
N ILE A 228 -1.14 -7.82 -17.92
CA ILE A 228 -0.75 -6.51 -17.41
C ILE A 228 -1.21 -6.33 -15.95
N LEU A 229 -2.40 -6.85 -15.61
CA LEU A 229 -2.95 -6.80 -14.25
C LEU A 229 -2.11 -7.59 -13.24
N GLY A 230 -1.53 -8.71 -13.66
CA GLY A 230 -0.80 -9.62 -12.77
C GLY A 230 -1.70 -10.44 -11.85
N LYS A 231 -3.03 -10.37 -12.03
CA LYS A 231 -4.10 -11.15 -11.37
C LYS A 231 -5.16 -11.54 -12.40
N ASN A 232 -6.14 -12.35 -12.00
CA ASN A 232 -7.27 -12.69 -12.85
C ASN A 232 -8.08 -11.43 -13.19
N LYS A 233 -8.48 -11.28 -14.46
CA LYS A 233 -9.36 -10.20 -14.90
C LYS A 233 -10.76 -10.38 -14.31
N ASN A 234 -11.43 -9.25 -14.00
CA ASN A 234 -12.76 -9.23 -13.39
C ASN A 234 -12.82 -10.00 -12.06
N SER A 235 -11.75 -9.97 -11.25
CA SER A 235 -11.74 -10.61 -9.94
C SER A 235 -12.82 -10.05 -9.02
N ASP A 236 -13.10 -8.75 -9.07
CA ASP A 236 -14.16 -8.10 -8.31
C ASP A 236 -15.55 -8.60 -8.74
N ALA A 237 -15.79 -8.78 -10.04
CA ALA A 237 -17.04 -9.35 -10.56
C ALA A 237 -17.20 -10.83 -10.15
N LYS A 238 -16.10 -11.62 -10.10
CA LYS A 238 -16.12 -13.01 -9.60
C LYS A 238 -16.57 -13.08 -8.14
N ASN A 239 -16.13 -12.12 -7.34
CA ASN A 239 -16.44 -12.03 -5.92
C ASN A 239 -17.71 -11.21 -5.63
N ASN A 240 -18.48 -10.83 -6.68
CA ASN A 240 -19.70 -10.01 -6.57
C ASN A 240 -19.48 -8.69 -5.80
N LYS A 241 -18.28 -8.11 -5.87
CA LYS A 241 -17.94 -6.81 -5.27
C LYS A 241 -18.45 -5.70 -6.18
N LEU A 242 -19.13 -4.70 -5.60
CA LEU A 242 -19.49 -3.48 -6.30
C LEU A 242 -18.27 -2.57 -6.45
N THR A 243 -18.05 -2.11 -7.68
CA THR A 243 -16.97 -1.19 -8.03
C THR A 243 -17.50 0.22 -8.32
N TYR A 244 -16.62 1.20 -8.45
CA TYR A 244 -17.04 2.53 -8.96
C TYR A 244 -17.69 2.46 -10.33
N ILE A 245 -17.24 1.53 -11.17
CA ILE A 245 -17.79 1.39 -12.53
C ILE A 245 -19.23 0.91 -12.50
N ASP A 246 -19.57 0.02 -11.57
CA ASP A 246 -20.94 -0.46 -11.40
C ASP A 246 -21.89 0.63 -10.90
N ILE A 247 -21.41 1.54 -10.04
CA ILE A 247 -22.23 2.60 -9.42
C ILE A 247 -22.37 3.83 -10.31
N ILE A 248 -21.28 4.31 -10.91
CA ILE A 248 -21.26 5.58 -11.65
C ILE A 248 -20.87 5.45 -13.12
N GLY A 249 -20.49 4.27 -13.57
CA GLY A 249 -20.03 4.02 -14.93
C GLY A 249 -18.59 4.43 -15.19
N LEU A 250 -17.98 3.84 -16.22
CA LEU A 250 -16.56 4.01 -16.57
C LEU A 250 -16.17 5.48 -16.84
N GLY A 251 -17.04 6.24 -17.51
CA GLY A 251 -16.78 7.65 -17.84
C GLY A 251 -16.65 8.53 -16.61
N GLU A 252 -17.63 8.45 -15.70
CA GLU A 252 -17.64 9.22 -14.45
C GLU A 252 -16.54 8.76 -13.49
N ALA A 253 -16.22 7.46 -13.45
CA ALA A 253 -15.10 6.95 -12.65
C ALA A 253 -13.77 7.58 -13.10
N LYS A 254 -13.50 7.66 -14.41
CA LYS A 254 -12.31 8.34 -14.94
C LYS A 254 -12.27 9.82 -14.59
N LEU A 255 -13.40 10.52 -14.70
CA LEU A 255 -13.49 11.94 -14.31
C LEU A 255 -13.23 12.14 -12.82
N LYS A 256 -13.80 11.26 -11.96
CA LYS A 256 -13.58 11.31 -10.50
C LYS A 256 -12.11 11.05 -10.15
N ALA A 257 -11.46 10.05 -10.76
CA ALA A 257 -10.05 9.76 -10.53
C ALA A 257 -9.15 10.94 -10.90
N ASN A 258 -9.35 11.53 -12.08
CA ASN A 258 -8.59 12.70 -12.53
C ASN A 258 -8.81 13.91 -11.60
N LYS A 259 -10.05 14.20 -11.24
CA LYS A 259 -10.38 15.31 -10.31
C LYS A 259 -9.71 15.12 -8.96
N LEU A 260 -9.72 13.91 -8.40
CA LEU A 260 -9.05 13.61 -7.12
C LEU A 260 -7.55 13.78 -7.23
N THR A 261 -6.96 13.37 -8.35
CA THR A 261 -5.53 13.56 -8.62
C THR A 261 -5.16 15.05 -8.67
N ASP A 262 -5.92 15.87 -9.38
CA ASP A 262 -5.69 17.33 -9.44
C ASP A 262 -5.84 17.98 -8.05
N LEU A 263 -6.86 17.58 -7.29
CA LEU A 263 -7.06 18.07 -5.93
C LEU A 263 -5.94 17.63 -4.99
N ALA A 264 -5.43 16.41 -5.15
CA ALA A 264 -4.28 15.93 -4.37
C ALA A 264 -3.03 16.77 -4.67
N LEU A 265 -2.73 17.04 -5.94
CA LEU A 265 -1.60 17.88 -6.34
C LEU A 265 -1.73 19.31 -5.80
N ASN A 266 -2.92 19.90 -5.87
CA ASN A 266 -3.18 21.23 -5.34
C ASN A 266 -2.99 21.29 -3.81
N SER A 267 -3.25 20.21 -3.07
CA SER A 267 -3.02 20.14 -1.63
C SER A 267 -1.54 20.33 -1.27
N LEU A 268 -0.60 20.00 -2.17
CA LEU A 268 0.84 20.12 -1.92
C LEU A 268 1.40 21.56 -2.06
N ASN A 269 0.60 22.55 -2.44
CA ASN A 269 1.07 23.93 -2.60
C ASN A 269 1.85 24.49 -1.39
N PRO A 270 1.50 24.17 -0.12
CA PRO A 270 2.27 24.60 1.04
C PRO A 270 3.57 23.80 1.26
N VAL A 271 3.81 22.74 0.49
CA VAL A 271 4.95 21.81 0.68
C VAL A 271 5.94 21.99 -0.45
N SER A 272 7.22 22.23 -0.12
CA SER A 272 8.29 22.19 -1.12
C SER A 272 8.62 20.73 -1.42
N TYR A 273 8.28 20.24 -2.61
CA TYR A 273 8.48 18.85 -3.02
C TYR A 273 9.04 18.71 -4.41
N THR A 274 9.76 17.60 -4.68
CA THR A 274 10.31 17.29 -6.01
C THR A 274 9.65 16.05 -6.62
N HIS A 275 9.44 15.00 -5.83
CA HIS A 275 9.02 13.68 -6.32
C HIS A 275 7.68 13.18 -5.78
N LEU A 276 6.98 13.91 -4.89
CA LEU A 276 5.65 13.49 -4.40
C LEU A 276 4.60 13.38 -5.50
N THR A 277 4.77 14.11 -6.60
CA THR A 277 3.89 14.01 -7.76
C THR A 277 4.12 12.77 -8.62
N LEU A 278 5.26 12.09 -8.47
CA LEU A 278 5.63 10.93 -9.29
C LEU A 278 4.65 9.74 -9.12
N PRO A 279 4.19 9.40 -7.90
CA PRO A 279 3.20 8.34 -7.73
C PRO A 279 1.87 8.60 -8.43
N THR A 280 1.51 9.86 -8.68
CA THR A 280 0.26 10.20 -9.40
C THR A 280 0.30 9.79 -10.87
N ILE A 281 1.49 9.73 -11.48
CA ILE A 281 1.69 9.25 -12.86
C ILE A 281 1.51 7.73 -12.95
N LEU A 282 1.62 7.01 -11.83
CA LEU A 282 1.41 5.55 -11.77
C LEU A 282 -0.06 5.15 -11.71
N LEU A 283 -0.97 6.12 -11.64
CA LEU A 283 -2.41 5.91 -11.70
C LEU A 283 -2.93 5.84 -13.16
N VAL A 284 -2.04 5.98 -14.16
CA VAL A 284 -2.39 5.95 -15.60
C VAL A 284 -1.89 4.66 -16.24
#